data_38e0b40ba8ad67bd2593c3d76827a157
#
_entry.id   38e0b40ba8ad67bd2593c3d76827a157
#
_cell.length_a   1.000
_cell.length_b   1.000
_cell.length_c   1.000
_cell.angle_alpha   90.00
_cell.angle_beta   90.00
_cell.angle_gamma   90.00
#
_symmetry.space_group_name_H-M   'P 1'
#
loop_
_entity.id
_entity.type
_entity.pdbx_description
1 polymer ?
#
loop_
_entity_poly.entity_id
_entity_poly.type
_entity_poly.pdbx_seq_one_letter_code
_entity_poly.pdbx_strand_id
1 'polypeptide(L)'
;MNFHLSRRSALLMLASAAAARVVAVAQGPWDPARRYGPPRATRRLQIGGATLQVDFATGALDLSDDVIMKRIETAARAVTTYYDKFPVPRTRIFIVPAADRSGVVQGTTWGDVGGWPAFTRIRLGQHTTPQELSSDWTITHELVHLAFPTLPDDQHWMEEGLATYIEPIARVQAGELPAKQIWSDMLDGMRKGEPQPGDEGLDRTHTWGRTYWGGALFCLAADVQIRVATSNRKGLQDALRAIVAAGGTIDHDWPLTRALEIGDSATGTHVLIEQYRRCGSSPVTVDLEKLWQQLGVHQNGSDVELSEAAPYAKIRDAITAPKRAG
;
A
#
# COMPACT_ATOMS: atom_id res chain seq x y z
N MET A 1 -1.79 -13.90 16.85
CA MET A 1 -1.96 -12.44 17.05
C MET A 1 -0.58 -11.82 17.01
N ASN A 2 -0.11 -11.39 15.83
CA ASN A 2 1.19 -10.77 15.68
C ASN A 2 0.98 -9.25 15.71
N PHE A 3 1.39 -8.64 16.81
CA PHE A 3 1.42 -7.18 16.92
C PHE A 3 2.54 -6.66 16.02
N HIS A 4 2.18 -5.91 14.98
CA HIS A 4 3.13 -5.09 14.25
C HIS A 4 3.51 -3.90 15.14
N LEU A 5 4.73 -3.90 15.65
CA LEU A 5 5.31 -2.72 16.31
C LEU A 5 5.48 -1.61 15.27
N SER A 6 5.05 -0.38 15.60
CA SER A 6 5.25 0.78 14.75
C SER A 6 6.74 0.99 14.45
N ARG A 7 7.05 1.66 13.35
CA ARG A 7 8.43 1.94 12.92
C ARG A 7 9.23 2.71 13.97
N ARG A 8 8.55 3.50 14.82
CA ARG A 8 9.16 4.28 15.93
C ARG A 8 9.29 3.46 17.22
N SER A 9 8.38 2.55 17.50
CA SER A 9 8.43 1.69 18.69
C SER A 9 9.63 0.74 18.69
N ALA A 10 10.13 0.33 17.53
CA ALA A 10 11.36 -0.45 17.41
C ALA A 10 12.62 0.34 17.83
N LEU A 11 12.58 1.67 17.80
CA LEU A 11 13.66 2.56 18.24
C LEU A 11 13.62 2.85 19.76
N LEU A 12 12.45 2.83 20.38
CA LEU A 12 12.27 3.15 21.81
C LEU A 12 12.53 1.98 22.77
N MET A 13 12.43 0.74 22.32
CA MET A 13 12.68 -0.43 23.20
C MET A 13 14.17 -0.74 23.43
N LEU A 14 15.10 -0.03 22.83
CA LEU A 14 16.55 -0.18 23.06
C LEU A 14 17.15 0.83 24.03
N ALA A 15 16.34 1.73 24.62
CA ALA A 15 16.85 2.81 25.47
C ALA A 15 16.75 2.59 26.98
N SER A 16 16.39 1.41 27.46
CA SER A 16 16.24 1.16 28.89
C SER A 16 17.03 -0.06 29.36
N ALA A 17 18.35 0.05 29.44
CA ALA A 17 19.20 -0.66 30.43
C ALA A 17 20.68 -0.23 30.32
N ALA A 18 21.22 0.15 31.47
CA ALA A 18 22.65 0.25 31.82
C ALA A 18 23.34 1.58 31.46
N ALA A 19 23.47 2.42 32.49
CA ALA A 19 24.51 3.45 32.59
C ALA A 19 25.90 2.78 32.67
N ALA A 20 26.52 2.54 31.54
CA ALA A 20 27.94 2.28 31.40
C ALA A 20 28.45 3.30 30.37
N ARG A 21 29.55 4.01 30.69
CA ARG A 21 30.24 4.90 29.77
C ARG A 21 30.60 4.12 28.50
N VAL A 22 29.72 4.19 27.50
CA VAL A 22 30.00 3.70 26.15
C VAL A 22 30.48 4.92 25.37
N VAL A 23 31.72 4.86 24.91
CA VAL A 23 32.22 5.71 23.83
C VAL A 23 31.19 5.62 22.70
N ALA A 24 30.57 6.74 22.35
CA ALA A 24 29.64 6.81 21.23
C ALA A 24 30.43 6.51 19.95
N VAL A 25 30.49 5.25 19.59
CA VAL A 25 30.76 4.87 18.21
C VAL A 25 29.56 5.44 17.44
N ALA A 26 29.81 6.39 16.56
CA ALA A 26 28.80 6.91 15.67
C ALA A 26 28.11 5.71 14.99
N GLN A 27 26.90 5.41 15.42
CA GLN A 27 26.12 4.34 14.81
C GLN A 27 25.87 4.82 13.39
N GLY A 28 26.41 4.11 12.40
CA GLY A 28 26.10 4.37 10.99
C GLY A 28 24.58 4.28 10.78
N PRO A 29 24.08 4.82 9.68
CA PRO A 29 22.64 4.88 9.41
C PRO A 29 22.01 3.49 9.60
N TRP A 30 20.84 3.46 10.24
CA TRP A 30 20.12 2.22 10.49
C TRP A 30 19.83 1.51 9.15
N ASP A 31 20.20 0.23 9.07
CA ASP A 31 20.02 -0.60 7.87
C ASP A 31 19.54 -2.00 8.32
N PRO A 32 18.26 -2.34 8.06
CA PRO A 32 17.72 -3.64 8.43
C PRO A 32 18.41 -4.81 7.73
N ALA A 33 19.10 -4.59 6.62
CA ALA A 33 19.86 -5.62 5.92
C ALA A 33 21.10 -6.08 6.71
N ARG A 34 21.67 -5.24 7.57
CA ARG A 34 22.86 -5.59 8.39
C ARG A 34 22.66 -6.85 9.22
N ARG A 35 21.42 -7.11 9.64
CA ARG A 35 21.06 -8.30 10.43
C ARG A 35 21.29 -9.61 9.66
N TYR A 36 21.24 -9.57 8.34
CA TYR A 36 21.30 -10.75 7.47
C TYR A 36 22.66 -10.94 6.82
N GLY A 37 23.63 -10.07 7.11
CA GLY A 37 24.94 -10.09 6.48
C GLY A 37 24.92 -9.66 5.00
N PRO A 38 26.03 -9.85 4.27
CA PRO A 38 26.09 -9.52 2.85
C PRO A 38 25.16 -10.42 2.05
N PRO A 39 24.49 -9.87 0.99
CA PRO A 39 23.64 -10.65 0.12
C PRO A 39 24.45 -11.70 -0.65
N ARG A 40 23.86 -12.91 -0.86
CA ARG A 40 24.46 -13.95 -1.70
C ARG A 40 24.43 -13.59 -3.19
N ALA A 41 23.46 -12.75 -3.58
CA ALA A 41 23.30 -12.26 -4.94
C ALA A 41 22.62 -10.90 -4.92
N THR A 42 22.96 -10.06 -5.90
CA THR A 42 22.33 -8.77 -6.18
C THR A 42 21.90 -8.72 -7.63
N ARG A 43 20.66 -8.32 -7.89
CA ARG A 43 20.10 -8.09 -9.21
C ARG A 43 19.62 -6.64 -9.33
N ARG A 44 19.48 -6.14 -10.55
CA ARG A 44 18.93 -4.81 -10.82
C ARG A 44 17.87 -4.85 -11.89
N LEU A 45 16.84 -4.04 -11.72
CA LEU A 45 15.74 -3.85 -12.64
C LEU A 45 15.58 -2.36 -12.91
N GLN A 46 15.41 -1.99 -14.19
CA GLN A 46 15.05 -0.63 -14.60
C GLN A 46 13.57 -0.63 -14.98
N ILE A 47 12.75 0.19 -14.32
CA ILE A 47 11.32 0.27 -14.60
C ILE A 47 10.74 1.62 -14.21
N GLY A 48 9.86 2.18 -15.02
CA GLY A 48 9.16 3.43 -14.71
C GLY A 48 10.08 4.62 -14.41
N GLY A 49 11.30 4.63 -14.97
CA GLY A 49 12.30 5.66 -14.71
C GLY A 49 13.13 5.45 -13.44
N ALA A 50 12.97 4.31 -12.76
CA ALA A 50 13.67 4.01 -11.52
C ALA A 50 14.59 2.80 -11.62
N THR A 51 15.56 2.73 -10.70
CA THR A 51 16.43 1.57 -10.47
C THR A 51 16.00 0.83 -9.21
N LEU A 52 15.58 -0.42 -9.35
CA LEU A 52 15.29 -1.32 -8.24
C LEU A 52 16.48 -2.26 -8.06
N GLN A 53 17.15 -2.19 -6.93
CA GLN A 53 18.16 -3.16 -6.53
C GLN A 53 17.53 -4.25 -5.69
N VAL A 54 17.64 -5.50 -6.11
CA VAL A 54 17.12 -6.67 -5.40
C VAL A 54 18.29 -7.48 -4.86
N ASP A 55 18.36 -7.54 -3.55
CA ASP A 55 19.39 -8.30 -2.82
C ASP A 55 18.77 -9.57 -2.24
N PHE A 56 19.42 -10.69 -2.41
CA PHE A 56 19.03 -11.98 -1.88
C PHE A 56 19.91 -12.35 -0.68
N ALA A 57 19.30 -12.47 0.49
CA ALA A 57 20.01 -12.94 1.69
C ALA A 57 20.47 -14.40 1.54
N THR A 58 21.42 -14.79 2.37
CA THR A 58 21.84 -16.18 2.51
C THR A 58 20.67 -17.02 3.04
N GLY A 59 20.51 -18.24 2.53
CA GLY A 59 19.45 -19.19 2.86
C GLY A 59 18.91 -19.88 1.60
N ALA A 60 18.19 -20.98 1.80
CA ALA A 60 17.61 -21.76 0.71
C ALA A 60 16.25 -21.20 0.28
N LEU A 61 16.02 -21.18 -1.02
CA LEU A 61 14.72 -20.95 -1.67
C LEU A 61 14.60 -22.00 -2.79
N ASP A 62 13.46 -22.65 -2.87
CA ASP A 62 13.18 -23.62 -3.94
C ASP A 62 12.92 -22.92 -5.28
N LEU A 63 12.46 -21.66 -5.24
CA LEU A 63 12.33 -20.80 -6.40
C LEU A 63 13.68 -20.25 -6.86
N SER A 64 13.89 -20.20 -8.18
CA SER A 64 15.04 -19.49 -8.74
C SER A 64 14.91 -17.97 -8.55
N ASP A 65 16.06 -17.27 -8.49
CA ASP A 65 16.08 -15.81 -8.44
C ASP A 65 15.33 -15.17 -9.61
N ASP A 66 15.36 -15.77 -10.79
CA ASP A 66 14.69 -15.24 -11.98
C ASP A 66 13.15 -15.26 -11.85
N VAL A 67 12.58 -16.29 -11.24
CA VAL A 67 11.14 -16.35 -10.94
C VAL A 67 10.74 -15.24 -9.96
N ILE A 68 11.56 -15.03 -8.93
CA ILE A 68 11.33 -13.98 -7.94
C ILE A 68 11.47 -12.60 -8.58
N MET A 69 12.50 -12.39 -9.39
CA MET A 69 12.71 -11.14 -10.14
C MET A 69 11.52 -10.83 -11.06
N LYS A 70 10.96 -11.84 -11.72
CA LYS A 70 9.77 -11.68 -12.58
C LYS A 70 8.56 -11.21 -11.79
N ARG A 71 8.33 -11.75 -10.58
CA ARG A 71 7.23 -11.27 -9.70
C ARG A 71 7.44 -9.83 -9.25
N ILE A 72 8.68 -9.46 -8.88
CA ILE A 72 9.04 -8.08 -8.51
C ILE A 72 8.82 -7.13 -9.70
N GLU A 73 9.25 -7.52 -10.90
CA GLU A 73 9.01 -6.74 -12.11
C GLU A 73 7.52 -6.51 -12.36
N THR A 74 6.70 -7.55 -12.20
CA THR A 74 5.26 -7.49 -12.38
C THR A 74 4.62 -6.53 -11.35
N ALA A 75 4.99 -6.64 -10.08
CA ALA A 75 4.53 -5.72 -9.02
C ALA A 75 4.93 -4.27 -9.30
N ALA A 76 6.19 -4.03 -9.67
CA ALA A 76 6.68 -2.70 -9.99
C ALA A 76 5.99 -2.11 -11.24
N ARG A 77 5.62 -2.95 -12.20
CA ARG A 77 4.83 -2.55 -13.38
C ARG A 77 3.43 -2.10 -12.99
N ALA A 78 2.77 -2.81 -12.08
CA ALA A 78 1.45 -2.43 -11.57
C ALA A 78 1.50 -1.05 -10.92
N VAL A 79 2.45 -0.81 -10.03
CA VAL A 79 2.65 0.49 -9.37
C VAL A 79 2.99 1.58 -10.41
N THR A 80 3.88 1.30 -11.37
CA THR A 80 4.22 2.24 -12.44
C THR A 80 3.00 2.58 -13.31
N THR A 81 2.14 1.60 -13.60
CA THR A 81 0.91 1.80 -14.37
C THR A 81 -0.05 2.73 -13.63
N TYR A 82 -0.22 2.54 -12.33
CA TYR A 82 -1.10 3.38 -11.51
C TYR A 82 -0.57 4.81 -11.39
N TYR A 83 0.72 5.01 -11.13
CA TYR A 83 1.32 6.31 -10.87
C TYR A 83 1.95 7.01 -12.10
N ASP A 84 1.89 6.43 -13.30
CA ASP A 84 2.53 6.87 -14.54
C ASP A 84 4.06 6.80 -14.54
N LYS A 85 4.68 6.64 -13.40
CA LYS A 85 6.11 6.45 -13.17
C LYS A 85 6.30 5.63 -11.90
N PHE A 86 7.47 5.07 -11.69
CA PHE A 86 7.79 4.49 -10.39
C PHE A 86 7.97 5.62 -9.34
N PRO A 87 7.42 5.51 -8.12
CA PRO A 87 7.30 6.65 -7.20
C PRO A 87 8.62 7.28 -6.76
N VAL A 88 9.67 6.47 -6.58
CA VAL A 88 11.00 6.91 -6.15
C VAL A 88 12.04 6.59 -7.22
N PRO A 89 13.13 7.38 -7.37
CA PRO A 89 14.13 7.16 -8.42
C PRO A 89 14.94 5.87 -8.22
N ARG A 90 15.02 5.38 -7.00
CA ARG A 90 15.70 4.13 -6.66
C ARG A 90 15.12 3.53 -5.38
N THR A 91 15.10 2.21 -5.30
CA THR A 91 14.72 1.47 -4.10
C THR A 91 15.57 0.21 -3.95
N ARG A 92 15.70 -0.25 -2.72
CA ARG A 92 16.33 -1.53 -2.40
C ARG A 92 15.29 -2.51 -1.88
N ILE A 93 15.22 -3.68 -2.52
CA ILE A 93 14.35 -4.78 -2.11
C ILE A 93 15.24 -5.90 -1.58
N PHE A 94 14.95 -6.40 -0.38
CA PHE A 94 15.75 -7.42 0.26
C PHE A 94 14.92 -8.67 0.48
N ILE A 95 15.26 -9.74 -0.24
CA ILE A 95 14.59 -11.05 -0.17
C ILE A 95 15.25 -11.88 0.90
N VAL A 96 14.51 -12.24 1.95
CA VAL A 96 14.98 -13.01 3.09
C VAL A 96 14.28 -14.36 3.11
N PRO A 97 15.00 -15.46 2.90
CA PRO A 97 14.43 -16.80 3.01
C PRO A 97 13.87 -17.07 4.42
N ALA A 98 12.69 -17.67 4.48
CA ALA A 98 12.06 -18.15 5.70
C ALA A 98 12.02 -19.70 5.64
N ALA A 99 12.90 -20.34 6.41
CA ALA A 99 13.01 -21.80 6.43
C ALA A 99 11.69 -22.48 6.81
N ASP A 100 11.39 -23.62 6.23
CA ASP A 100 10.22 -24.47 6.49
C ASP A 100 8.87 -23.74 6.33
N ARG A 101 8.82 -22.68 5.49
CA ARG A 101 7.62 -21.88 5.21
C ARG A 101 7.33 -21.85 3.72
N SER A 102 6.07 -21.51 3.37
CA SER A 102 5.62 -21.26 2.00
C SER A 102 4.97 -19.88 1.90
N GLY A 103 4.87 -19.33 0.69
CA GLY A 103 4.30 -18.01 0.40
C GLY A 103 5.15 -16.84 0.90
N VAL A 104 4.65 -15.62 0.72
CA VAL A 104 5.25 -14.44 1.33
C VAL A 104 4.80 -14.35 2.78
N VAL A 105 5.75 -14.56 3.69
CA VAL A 105 5.49 -14.62 5.14
C VAL A 105 5.30 -13.23 5.73
N GLN A 106 5.99 -12.23 5.17
CA GLN A 106 5.93 -10.84 5.64
C GLN A 106 6.58 -9.90 4.63
N GLY A 107 5.93 -8.77 4.37
CA GLY A 107 6.52 -7.57 3.78
C GLY A 107 6.72 -6.49 4.83
N THR A 108 7.64 -5.58 4.60
CA THR A 108 7.79 -4.34 5.38
C THR A 108 8.62 -3.34 4.58
N THR A 109 8.13 -2.11 4.48
CA THR A 109 8.80 -1.04 3.75
C THR A 109 9.13 0.13 4.67
N TRP A 110 10.30 0.75 4.47
CA TRP A 110 10.79 1.91 5.22
C TRP A 110 11.31 2.97 4.26
N GLY A 111 11.12 4.23 4.61
CA GLY A 111 11.74 5.37 3.95
C GLY A 111 13.11 5.72 4.56
N ASP A 112 13.98 6.33 3.77
CA ASP A 112 15.29 6.89 4.13
C ASP A 112 16.18 5.91 4.95
N VAL A 113 16.43 4.73 4.39
CA VAL A 113 17.21 3.68 5.06
C VAL A 113 18.52 3.42 4.34
N GLY A 114 19.63 3.55 5.08
CA GLY A 114 20.96 3.19 4.57
C GLY A 114 21.35 3.92 3.29
N GLY A 115 20.89 5.17 3.11
CA GLY A 115 21.10 5.98 1.92
C GLY A 115 20.21 5.62 0.73
N TRP A 116 19.16 4.82 0.95
CA TRP A 116 18.13 4.51 -0.03
C TRP A 116 16.86 5.29 0.31
N PRO A 117 16.21 5.97 -0.67
CA PRO A 117 14.91 6.61 -0.45
C PRO A 117 13.86 5.64 0.06
N ALA A 118 13.92 4.38 -0.39
CA ALA A 118 13.04 3.32 0.07
C ALA A 118 13.78 2.00 0.21
N PHE A 119 13.41 1.23 1.23
CA PHE A 119 13.91 -0.11 1.49
C PHE A 119 12.74 -1.03 1.81
N THR A 120 12.59 -2.09 1.03
CA THR A 120 11.54 -3.09 1.23
C THR A 120 12.17 -4.43 1.58
N ARG A 121 11.75 -5.04 2.68
CA ARG A 121 12.14 -6.40 3.05
C ARG A 121 10.97 -7.35 2.81
N ILE A 122 11.23 -8.41 2.05
CA ILE A 122 10.29 -9.49 1.79
C ILE A 122 10.83 -10.77 2.42
N ARG A 123 10.11 -11.33 3.38
CA ARG A 123 10.38 -12.66 3.93
C ARG A 123 9.63 -13.69 3.09
N LEU A 124 10.37 -14.41 2.26
CA LEU A 124 9.83 -15.40 1.34
C LEU A 124 10.03 -16.81 1.88
N GLY A 125 8.97 -17.59 1.95
CA GLY A 125 9.02 -18.98 2.38
C GLY A 125 9.92 -19.81 1.46
N GLN A 126 10.73 -20.68 2.05
CA GLN A 126 11.66 -21.55 1.34
C GLN A 126 10.94 -22.39 0.27
N HIS A 127 9.78 -22.95 0.65
CA HIS A 127 8.99 -23.88 -0.19
C HIS A 127 7.88 -23.18 -0.99
N THR A 128 8.00 -21.87 -1.23
CA THR A 128 7.04 -21.14 -2.04
C THR A 128 7.01 -21.69 -3.47
N THR A 129 5.83 -21.98 -3.95
CA THR A 129 5.63 -22.40 -5.34
C THR A 129 5.50 -21.18 -6.28
N PRO A 130 5.73 -21.36 -7.59
CA PRO A 130 5.50 -20.30 -8.57
C PRO A 130 4.05 -19.79 -8.55
N GLN A 131 3.07 -20.66 -8.31
CA GLN A 131 1.66 -20.32 -8.24
C GLN A 131 1.36 -19.43 -7.02
N GLU A 132 1.83 -19.80 -5.83
CA GLU A 132 1.68 -18.97 -4.62
C GLU A 132 2.31 -17.60 -4.79
N LEU A 133 3.52 -17.53 -5.35
CA LEU A 133 4.20 -16.26 -5.57
C LEU A 133 3.48 -15.39 -6.62
N SER A 134 2.92 -15.99 -7.68
CA SER A 134 2.21 -15.23 -8.71
C SER A 134 0.89 -14.64 -8.20
N SER A 135 0.21 -15.32 -7.29
CA SER A 135 -1.04 -14.85 -6.67
C SER A 135 -0.81 -13.91 -5.48
N ASP A 136 0.41 -13.81 -4.98
CA ASP A 136 0.74 -12.97 -3.83
C ASP A 136 0.48 -11.49 -4.11
N TRP A 137 -0.12 -10.81 -3.14
CA TRP A 137 -0.42 -9.39 -3.17
C TRP A 137 0.64 -8.54 -2.44
N THR A 138 1.37 -9.14 -1.49
CA THR A 138 2.23 -8.44 -0.53
C THR A 138 3.31 -7.60 -1.22
N ILE A 139 3.96 -8.14 -2.25
CA ILE A 139 5.05 -7.41 -2.93
C ILE A 139 4.51 -6.12 -3.58
N THR A 140 3.33 -6.17 -4.21
CA THR A 140 2.72 -4.98 -4.81
C THR A 140 2.28 -3.98 -3.74
N HIS A 141 1.68 -4.45 -2.65
CA HIS A 141 1.29 -3.64 -1.49
C HIS A 141 2.49 -2.87 -0.90
N GLU A 142 3.59 -3.56 -0.65
CA GLU A 142 4.81 -2.94 -0.16
C GLU A 142 5.39 -1.89 -1.10
N LEU A 143 5.29 -2.08 -2.41
CA LEU A 143 5.73 -1.10 -3.38
C LEU A 143 4.77 0.10 -3.51
N VAL A 144 3.49 -0.04 -3.16
CA VAL A 144 2.55 1.10 -3.10
C VAL A 144 2.93 2.07 -1.99
N HIS A 145 3.43 1.60 -0.85
CA HIS A 145 3.89 2.48 0.23
C HIS A 145 4.93 3.51 -0.22
N LEU A 146 5.71 3.22 -1.27
CA LEU A 146 6.70 4.16 -1.79
C LEU A 146 6.10 5.46 -2.31
N ALA A 147 4.82 5.44 -2.65
CA ALA A 147 4.09 6.52 -3.31
C ALA A 147 3.34 7.46 -2.36
N PHE A 148 3.63 7.37 -1.07
CA PHE A 148 3.01 8.25 -0.08
C PHE A 148 4.03 8.65 0.99
N PRO A 149 3.95 9.87 1.57
CA PRO A 149 4.89 10.28 2.62
C PRO A 149 4.69 9.47 3.89
N THR A 150 5.73 9.34 4.67
CA THR A 150 5.65 8.78 6.03
C THR A 150 4.83 9.73 6.90
N LEU A 151 3.84 9.16 7.59
CA LEU A 151 2.93 9.88 8.47
C LEU A 151 3.24 9.63 9.96
N PRO A 152 2.72 10.47 10.88
CA PRO A 152 2.67 10.15 12.30
C PRO A 152 1.99 8.81 12.57
N ASP A 153 2.42 8.12 13.65
CA ASP A 153 1.97 6.76 13.97
C ASP A 153 0.44 6.63 14.13
N ASP A 154 -0.23 7.66 14.64
CA ASP A 154 -1.69 7.73 14.76
C ASP A 154 -2.41 7.80 13.40
N GLN A 155 -1.71 8.16 12.34
CA GLN A 155 -2.22 8.24 10.97
C GLN A 155 -1.74 7.11 10.06
N HIS A 156 -1.09 6.09 10.63
CA HIS A 156 -0.64 4.90 9.89
C HIS A 156 -1.76 4.16 9.13
N TRP A 157 -3.01 4.31 9.58
CA TRP A 157 -4.18 3.80 8.88
C TRP A 157 -4.31 4.32 7.43
N MET A 158 -3.83 5.54 7.15
CA MET A 158 -3.86 6.08 5.80
C MET A 158 -2.83 5.40 4.91
N GLU A 159 -1.62 5.14 5.40
CA GLU A 159 -0.58 4.42 4.65
C GLU A 159 -1.03 3.00 4.30
N GLU A 160 -1.53 2.25 5.28
CA GLU A 160 -2.01 0.88 5.07
C GLU A 160 -3.32 0.83 4.26
N GLY A 161 -4.23 1.77 4.53
CA GLY A 161 -5.48 1.87 3.79
C GLY A 161 -5.29 2.21 2.33
N LEU A 162 -4.37 3.13 2.01
CA LEU A 162 -3.97 3.41 0.64
C LEU A 162 -3.41 2.18 -0.05
N ALA A 163 -2.47 1.50 0.60
CA ALA A 163 -1.86 0.30 0.04
C ALA A 163 -2.90 -0.82 -0.18
N THR A 164 -3.83 -1.00 0.77
CA THR A 164 -4.92 -1.98 0.68
C THR A 164 -5.91 -1.66 -0.46
N TYR A 165 -6.21 -0.38 -0.68
CA TYR A 165 -7.13 0.04 -1.76
C TYR A 165 -6.47 0.01 -3.13
N ILE A 166 -5.23 0.48 -3.24
CA ILE A 166 -4.56 0.71 -4.53
C ILE A 166 -3.92 -0.56 -5.09
N GLU A 167 -3.36 -1.44 -4.23
CA GLU A 167 -2.69 -2.65 -4.66
C GLU A 167 -3.53 -3.44 -5.68
N PRO A 168 -4.76 -3.86 -5.36
CA PRO A 168 -5.57 -4.63 -6.29
C PRO A 168 -5.97 -3.84 -7.54
N ILE A 169 -6.26 -2.54 -7.41
CA ILE A 169 -6.61 -1.68 -8.55
C ILE A 169 -5.42 -1.56 -9.52
N ALA A 170 -4.23 -1.33 -9.00
CA ALA A 170 -3.01 -1.24 -9.81
C ALA A 170 -2.76 -2.53 -10.60
N ARG A 171 -2.99 -3.69 -9.98
CA ARG A 171 -2.87 -5.00 -10.64
C ARG A 171 -3.92 -5.20 -11.74
N VAL A 172 -5.16 -4.73 -11.54
CA VAL A 172 -6.16 -4.76 -12.63
C VAL A 172 -5.76 -3.85 -13.76
N GLN A 173 -5.37 -2.61 -13.47
CA GLN A 173 -4.94 -1.65 -14.49
C GLN A 173 -3.73 -2.15 -15.29
N ALA A 174 -2.87 -2.98 -14.68
CA ALA A 174 -1.74 -3.65 -15.32
C ALA A 174 -2.09 -4.96 -16.02
N GLY A 175 -3.33 -5.42 -15.94
CA GLY A 175 -3.81 -6.66 -16.57
C GLY A 175 -3.46 -7.96 -15.82
N GLU A 176 -3.10 -7.88 -14.53
CA GLU A 176 -2.79 -9.06 -13.71
C GLU A 176 -4.04 -9.73 -13.15
N LEU A 177 -5.07 -8.95 -12.84
CA LEU A 177 -6.30 -9.41 -12.19
C LEU A 177 -7.53 -8.94 -12.96
N PRO A 178 -8.61 -9.72 -12.96
CA PRO A 178 -9.89 -9.27 -13.48
C PRO A 178 -10.56 -8.30 -12.49
N ALA A 179 -11.15 -7.21 -13.00
CA ALA A 179 -11.85 -6.20 -12.17
C ALA A 179 -12.93 -6.82 -11.28
N LYS A 180 -13.63 -7.83 -11.78
CA LYS A 180 -14.71 -8.53 -11.05
C LYS A 180 -14.24 -9.11 -9.72
N GLN A 181 -13.03 -9.69 -9.68
CA GLN A 181 -12.45 -10.26 -8.46
C GLN A 181 -12.26 -9.19 -7.39
N ILE A 182 -11.74 -8.03 -7.78
CA ILE A 182 -11.48 -6.94 -6.84
C ILE A 182 -12.76 -6.41 -6.22
N TRP A 183 -13.80 -6.25 -7.00
CA TRP A 183 -15.10 -5.82 -6.47
C TRP A 183 -15.69 -6.85 -5.51
N SER A 184 -15.45 -8.15 -5.73
CA SER A 184 -15.80 -9.22 -4.80
C SER A 184 -15.02 -9.08 -3.48
N ASP A 185 -13.71 -8.92 -3.57
CA ASP A 185 -12.83 -8.79 -2.40
C ASP A 185 -13.16 -7.53 -1.59
N MET A 186 -13.50 -6.42 -2.27
CA MET A 186 -13.91 -5.17 -1.62
C MET A 186 -15.27 -5.28 -0.92
N LEU A 187 -16.23 -6.02 -1.47
CA LEU A 187 -17.51 -6.28 -0.81
C LEU A 187 -17.34 -6.89 0.59
N ASP A 188 -16.45 -7.87 0.70
CA ASP A 188 -16.17 -8.55 1.97
C ASP A 188 -15.24 -7.74 2.88
N GLY A 189 -14.27 -7.08 2.27
CA GLY A 189 -13.22 -6.34 2.99
C GLY A 189 -13.73 -5.07 3.63
N MET A 190 -14.47 -4.23 2.91
CA MET A 190 -14.90 -2.90 3.38
C MET A 190 -15.78 -2.97 4.63
N ARG A 191 -16.55 -4.05 4.83
CA ARG A 191 -17.32 -4.28 6.06
C ARG A 191 -16.44 -4.39 7.30
N LYS A 192 -15.21 -4.89 7.17
CA LYS A 192 -14.24 -5.01 8.27
C LYS A 192 -13.68 -3.65 8.68
N GLY A 193 -13.79 -2.66 7.80
CA GLY A 193 -13.38 -1.28 8.02
C GLY A 193 -14.43 -0.39 8.70
N GLU A 194 -15.67 -0.85 8.85
CA GLU A 194 -16.72 -0.11 9.53
C GLU A 194 -16.42 0.05 11.04
N PRO A 195 -16.83 1.19 11.66
CA PRO A 195 -16.66 1.40 13.08
C PRO A 195 -17.37 0.31 13.89
N GLN A 196 -16.75 -0.11 14.99
CA GLN A 196 -17.32 -1.03 15.97
C GLN A 196 -17.60 -0.29 17.28
N PRO A 197 -18.38 -0.83 18.19
CA PRO A 197 -18.59 -0.23 19.52
C PRO A 197 -17.27 0.11 20.19
N GLY A 198 -17.11 1.36 20.64
CA GLY A 198 -15.88 1.87 21.23
C GLY A 198 -14.88 2.47 20.23
N ASP A 199 -15.24 2.57 18.95
CA ASP A 199 -14.43 3.28 17.96
C ASP A 199 -14.41 4.79 18.23
N GLU A 200 -13.24 5.41 18.15
CA GLU A 200 -13.02 6.84 18.38
C GLU A 200 -12.57 7.60 17.12
N GLY A 201 -12.69 6.98 15.95
CA GLY A 201 -12.21 7.49 14.67
C GLY A 201 -10.90 6.86 14.25
N LEU A 202 -10.51 7.14 12.99
CA LEU A 202 -9.37 6.45 12.34
C LEU A 202 -8.02 6.78 13.01
N ASP A 203 -7.83 8.00 13.52
CA ASP A 203 -6.58 8.40 14.19
C ASP A 203 -6.43 7.79 15.60
N ARG A 204 -7.50 7.23 16.16
CA ARG A 204 -7.52 6.74 17.54
C ARG A 204 -7.82 5.25 17.68
N THR A 205 -8.35 4.62 16.65
CA THR A 205 -8.75 3.21 16.66
C THR A 205 -7.83 2.38 15.80
N HIS A 206 -6.83 1.74 16.41
CA HIS A 206 -5.76 1.02 15.72
C HIS A 206 -5.98 -0.49 15.63
N THR A 207 -7.23 -0.93 15.44
CA THR A 207 -7.52 -2.34 15.16
C THR A 207 -7.10 -2.68 13.72
N TRP A 208 -6.78 -3.94 13.46
CA TRP A 208 -6.42 -4.38 12.10
C TRP A 208 -7.50 -3.98 11.07
N GLY A 209 -8.77 -4.21 11.38
CA GLY A 209 -9.88 -3.84 10.49
C GLY A 209 -9.91 -2.34 10.18
N ARG A 210 -9.75 -1.48 11.20
CA ARG A 210 -9.78 -0.02 11.02
C ARG A 210 -8.54 0.50 10.32
N THR A 211 -7.37 -0.06 10.60
CA THR A 211 -6.11 0.35 9.97
C THR A 211 -6.11 0.04 8.48
N TYR A 212 -6.39 -1.20 8.10
CA TYR A 212 -6.32 -1.63 6.70
C TYR A 212 -7.61 -1.30 5.93
N TRP A 213 -8.74 -1.84 6.38
CA TRP A 213 -10.00 -1.71 5.65
C TRP A 213 -10.74 -0.41 5.94
N GLY A 214 -10.59 0.19 7.12
CA GLY A 214 -11.12 1.51 7.42
C GLY A 214 -10.44 2.59 6.56
N GLY A 215 -9.12 2.51 6.43
CA GLY A 215 -8.37 3.35 5.52
C GLY A 215 -8.70 3.09 4.05
N ALA A 216 -8.86 1.82 3.64
CA ALA A 216 -9.31 1.49 2.28
C ALA A 216 -10.73 1.99 1.99
N LEU A 217 -11.63 1.94 2.97
CA LEU A 217 -12.99 2.48 2.87
C LEU A 217 -12.99 4.00 2.73
N PHE A 218 -12.09 4.69 3.47
CA PHE A 218 -11.83 6.11 3.27
C PHE A 218 -11.43 6.38 1.81
N CYS A 219 -10.49 5.61 1.26
CA CYS A 219 -10.01 5.78 -0.11
C CYS A 219 -11.11 5.53 -1.15
N LEU A 220 -11.90 4.46 -1.02
CA LEU A 220 -13.03 4.17 -1.92
C LEU A 220 -14.08 5.27 -1.88
N ALA A 221 -14.48 5.70 -0.68
CA ALA A 221 -15.47 6.77 -0.53
C ALA A 221 -14.97 8.09 -1.12
N ALA A 222 -13.71 8.43 -0.91
CA ALA A 222 -13.08 9.61 -1.51
C ALA A 222 -13.03 9.53 -3.03
N ASP A 223 -12.59 8.39 -3.61
CA ASP A 223 -12.49 8.22 -5.06
C ASP A 223 -13.87 8.38 -5.72
N VAL A 224 -14.90 7.75 -5.17
CA VAL A 224 -16.28 7.89 -5.67
C VAL A 224 -16.75 9.34 -5.56
N GLN A 225 -16.55 10.02 -4.42
CA GLN A 225 -16.98 11.41 -4.24
C GLN A 225 -16.25 12.38 -5.18
N ILE A 226 -14.93 12.24 -5.35
CA ILE A 226 -14.14 13.04 -6.31
C ILE A 226 -14.70 12.82 -7.72
N ARG A 227 -14.95 11.59 -8.13
CA ARG A 227 -15.49 11.27 -9.46
C ARG A 227 -16.90 11.84 -9.66
N VAL A 228 -17.76 11.78 -8.66
CA VAL A 228 -19.09 12.40 -8.70
C VAL A 228 -18.96 13.92 -8.86
N ALA A 229 -18.16 14.57 -8.01
CA ALA A 229 -17.98 16.03 -8.03
C ALA A 229 -17.37 16.55 -9.34
N THR A 230 -16.53 15.73 -9.98
CA THR A 230 -15.83 16.11 -11.22
C THR A 230 -16.48 15.53 -12.49
N SER A 231 -17.67 14.92 -12.41
CA SER A 231 -18.29 14.21 -13.52
C SER A 231 -17.37 13.15 -14.13
N ASN A 232 -16.72 12.38 -13.27
CA ASN A 232 -15.79 11.30 -13.57
C ASN A 232 -14.51 11.72 -14.35
N ARG A 233 -14.17 13.02 -14.33
CA ARG A 233 -12.96 13.55 -14.99
C ARG A 233 -11.71 13.39 -14.15
N LYS A 234 -11.85 13.32 -12.82
CA LYS A 234 -10.79 13.14 -11.83
C LYS A 234 -11.20 12.05 -10.84
N GLY A 235 -10.21 11.38 -10.27
CA GLY A 235 -10.38 10.40 -9.23
C GLY A 235 -9.25 10.49 -8.19
N LEU A 236 -9.24 9.59 -7.21
CA LEU A 236 -8.19 9.52 -6.19
C LEU A 236 -6.81 9.32 -6.83
N GLN A 237 -6.73 8.60 -7.94
CA GLN A 237 -5.48 8.39 -8.69
C GLN A 237 -4.83 9.72 -9.13
N ASP A 238 -5.63 10.72 -9.55
CA ASP A 238 -5.10 12.05 -9.91
C ASP A 238 -4.53 12.78 -8.69
N ALA A 239 -5.22 12.70 -7.54
CA ALA A 239 -4.75 13.26 -6.28
C ALA A 239 -3.41 12.65 -5.85
N LEU A 240 -3.29 11.33 -5.89
CA LEU A 240 -2.09 10.61 -5.47
C LEU A 240 -0.91 10.85 -6.40
N ARG A 241 -1.12 10.95 -7.70
CA ARG A 241 -0.10 11.34 -8.67
C ARG A 241 0.44 12.74 -8.40
N ALA A 242 -0.43 13.68 -8.02
CA ALA A 242 -0.03 15.03 -7.65
C ALA A 242 0.78 15.06 -6.34
N ILE A 243 0.42 14.24 -5.35
CA ILE A 243 1.18 14.08 -4.11
C ILE A 243 2.60 13.59 -4.41
N VAL A 244 2.74 12.53 -5.22
CA VAL A 244 4.05 12.02 -5.66
C VAL A 244 4.82 13.08 -6.47
N ALA A 245 4.15 13.84 -7.33
CA ALA A 245 4.78 14.90 -8.12
C ALA A 245 5.28 16.06 -7.25
N ALA A 246 4.63 16.33 -6.12
CA ALA A 246 5.05 17.32 -5.13
C ALA A 246 6.17 16.80 -4.18
N GLY A 247 6.67 15.58 -4.38
CA GLY A 247 7.69 14.96 -3.54
C GLY A 247 7.15 14.22 -2.32
N GLY A 248 5.85 13.93 -2.28
CA GLY A 248 5.22 13.13 -1.23
C GLY A 248 5.49 11.64 -1.40
N THR A 249 6.70 11.21 -1.10
CA THR A 249 7.18 9.82 -1.14
C THR A 249 7.66 9.37 0.24
N ILE A 250 7.80 8.08 0.43
CA ILE A 250 8.04 7.43 1.71
C ILE A 250 9.27 7.95 2.49
N ASP A 251 10.24 8.54 1.81
CA ASP A 251 11.45 9.12 2.39
C ASP A 251 11.24 10.52 3.00
N HIS A 252 10.02 11.03 2.98
CA HIS A 252 9.66 12.34 3.53
C HIS A 252 8.58 12.22 4.60
N ASP A 253 8.81 12.83 5.76
CA ASP A 253 7.80 12.95 6.83
C ASP A 253 6.91 14.17 6.56
N TRP A 254 5.62 13.94 6.32
CA TRP A 254 4.63 15.00 6.14
C TRP A 254 3.48 14.88 7.15
N PRO A 255 2.83 15.98 7.55
CA PRO A 255 1.52 15.91 8.14
C PRO A 255 0.50 15.45 7.07
N LEU A 256 -0.44 14.58 7.46
CA LEU A 256 -1.45 14.05 6.55
C LEU A 256 -2.23 15.16 5.83
N THR A 257 -2.58 16.23 6.53
CA THR A 257 -3.31 17.36 5.96
C THR A 257 -2.62 17.98 4.75
N ARG A 258 -1.29 18.06 4.75
CA ARG A 258 -0.53 18.55 3.59
C ARG A 258 -0.73 17.66 2.36
N ALA A 259 -0.68 16.36 2.53
CA ALA A 259 -0.90 15.42 1.42
C ALA A 259 -2.34 15.55 0.87
N LEU A 260 -3.33 15.61 1.77
CA LEU A 260 -4.74 15.72 1.40
C LEU A 260 -5.04 17.06 0.67
N GLU A 261 -4.48 18.17 1.13
CA GLU A 261 -4.63 19.50 0.50
C GLU A 261 -4.04 19.53 -0.92
N ILE A 262 -2.89 18.89 -1.14
CA ILE A 262 -2.30 18.74 -2.48
C ILE A 262 -3.23 17.92 -3.38
N GLY A 263 -3.77 16.81 -2.86
CA GLY A 263 -4.70 15.95 -3.59
C GLY A 263 -6.00 16.69 -3.96
N ASP A 264 -6.58 17.42 -3.02
CA ASP A 264 -7.78 18.23 -3.25
C ASP A 264 -7.53 19.34 -4.28
N SER A 265 -6.40 20.03 -4.18
CA SER A 265 -6.01 21.04 -5.18
C SER A 265 -5.90 20.44 -6.59
N ALA A 266 -5.32 19.26 -6.74
CA ALA A 266 -5.14 18.59 -8.03
C ALA A 266 -6.44 18.08 -8.65
N THR A 267 -7.41 17.72 -7.81
CA THR A 267 -8.74 17.30 -8.26
C THR A 267 -9.72 18.45 -8.42
N GLY A 268 -9.42 19.63 -7.83
CA GLY A 268 -10.32 20.77 -7.76
C GLY A 268 -11.50 20.53 -6.83
N THR A 269 -11.30 19.72 -5.79
CA THR A 269 -12.32 19.38 -4.77
C THR A 269 -11.80 19.68 -3.37
N HIS A 270 -12.63 19.44 -2.36
CA HIS A 270 -12.26 19.44 -0.94
C HIS A 270 -12.57 18.11 -0.25
N VAL A 271 -12.78 17.07 -1.05
CA VAL A 271 -13.30 15.77 -0.60
C VAL A 271 -12.36 15.11 0.42
N LEU A 272 -11.05 15.12 0.17
CA LEU A 272 -10.08 14.42 1.01
C LEU A 272 -9.99 15.07 2.40
N ILE A 273 -9.83 16.38 2.46
CA ILE A 273 -9.69 17.09 3.74
C ILE A 273 -11.00 17.11 4.54
N GLU A 274 -12.14 17.26 3.88
CA GLU A 274 -13.45 17.24 4.54
C GLU A 274 -13.79 15.85 5.09
N GLN A 275 -13.50 14.80 4.31
CA GLN A 275 -13.71 13.42 4.76
C GLN A 275 -12.79 13.10 5.95
N TYR A 276 -11.52 13.48 5.91
CA TYR A 276 -10.60 13.29 7.02
C TYR A 276 -11.07 14.01 8.30
N ARG A 277 -11.48 15.28 8.21
CA ARG A 277 -12.02 16.04 9.35
C ARG A 277 -13.22 15.34 10.00
N ARG A 278 -14.00 14.60 9.24
CA ARG A 278 -15.18 13.87 9.75
C ARG A 278 -14.80 12.57 10.43
N CYS A 279 -13.89 11.77 9.85
CA CYS A 279 -13.64 10.39 10.27
C CYS A 279 -12.33 10.20 11.05
N GLY A 280 -11.41 11.16 11.05
CA GLY A 280 -10.14 11.05 11.78
C GLY A 280 -10.34 10.93 13.29
N SER A 281 -11.20 11.76 13.87
CA SER A 281 -11.44 11.83 15.33
C SER A 281 -12.84 11.38 15.77
N SER A 282 -13.62 10.79 14.87
CA SER A 282 -14.98 10.34 15.17
C SER A 282 -15.34 9.10 14.35
N PRO A 283 -16.10 8.16 14.89
CA PRO A 283 -16.59 7.00 14.15
C PRO A 283 -17.64 7.45 13.12
N VAL A 284 -17.32 7.26 11.85
CA VAL A 284 -18.23 7.57 10.73
C VAL A 284 -18.54 6.29 9.99
N THR A 285 -19.80 5.90 9.99
CA THR A 285 -20.30 4.76 9.22
C THR A 285 -20.57 5.18 7.78
N VAL A 286 -20.14 4.37 6.84
CA VAL A 286 -20.46 4.50 5.42
C VAL A 286 -21.66 3.62 5.11
N ASP A 287 -22.68 4.14 4.43
CA ASP A 287 -23.78 3.33 3.93
C ASP A 287 -23.29 2.44 2.79
N LEU A 288 -22.68 1.31 3.16
CA LEU A 288 -22.10 0.35 2.20
C LEU A 288 -23.16 -0.24 1.28
N GLU A 289 -24.37 -0.50 1.77
CA GLU A 289 -25.45 -1.07 0.96
C GLU A 289 -25.80 -0.11 -0.19
N LYS A 290 -26.02 1.16 0.14
CA LYS A 290 -26.28 2.20 -0.85
C LYS A 290 -25.09 2.40 -1.79
N LEU A 291 -23.86 2.38 -1.28
CA LEU A 291 -22.65 2.54 -2.09
C LEU A 291 -22.53 1.43 -3.14
N TRP A 292 -22.70 0.17 -2.72
CA TRP A 292 -22.65 -0.97 -3.63
C TRP A 292 -23.79 -0.94 -4.66
N GLN A 293 -25.00 -0.59 -4.21
CA GLN A 293 -26.13 -0.42 -5.13
C GLN A 293 -25.85 0.65 -6.18
N GLN A 294 -25.28 1.79 -5.78
CA GLN A 294 -24.94 2.87 -6.71
C GLN A 294 -23.82 2.47 -7.67
N LEU A 295 -22.80 1.76 -7.22
CA LEU A 295 -21.71 1.23 -8.07
C LEU A 295 -22.16 0.04 -8.93
N GLY A 296 -23.33 -0.53 -8.66
CA GLY A 296 -23.84 -1.71 -9.36
C GLY A 296 -23.05 -2.98 -9.04
N VAL A 297 -22.58 -3.12 -7.79
CA VAL A 297 -21.85 -4.29 -7.31
C VAL A 297 -22.79 -5.10 -6.42
N HIS A 298 -23.18 -6.28 -6.88
CA HIS A 298 -24.16 -7.12 -6.21
C HIS A 298 -23.56 -8.50 -5.90
N GLN A 299 -23.76 -8.98 -4.70
CA GLN A 299 -23.38 -10.35 -4.36
C GLN A 299 -24.36 -11.33 -5.00
N ASN A 300 -23.85 -12.32 -5.69
CA ASN A 300 -24.63 -13.40 -6.31
C ASN A 300 -24.03 -14.76 -5.90
N GLY A 301 -24.52 -15.31 -4.79
CA GLY A 301 -23.94 -16.49 -4.18
C GLY A 301 -22.49 -16.27 -3.73
N SER A 302 -21.56 -17.05 -4.25
CA SER A 302 -20.10 -16.88 -4.02
C SER A 302 -19.43 -15.96 -5.04
N ASP A 303 -20.17 -15.37 -5.99
CA ASP A 303 -19.68 -14.53 -7.06
C ASP A 303 -20.27 -13.10 -6.95
N VAL A 304 -19.81 -12.19 -7.77
CA VAL A 304 -20.28 -10.80 -7.86
C VAL A 304 -20.85 -10.55 -9.25
N GLU A 305 -22.00 -9.89 -9.30
CA GLU A 305 -22.56 -9.35 -10.52
C GLU A 305 -22.33 -7.85 -10.61
N LEU A 306 -21.89 -7.37 -11.77
CA LEU A 306 -21.64 -5.98 -12.06
C LEU A 306 -22.74 -5.44 -12.98
N SER A 307 -23.59 -4.54 -12.47
CA SER A 307 -24.69 -3.94 -13.22
C SER A 307 -24.24 -2.69 -13.97
N GLU A 308 -24.39 -2.70 -15.28
CA GLU A 308 -24.13 -1.53 -16.14
C GLU A 308 -25.24 -0.46 -16.04
N ALA A 309 -26.42 -0.80 -15.53
CA ALA A 309 -27.53 0.11 -15.35
C ALA A 309 -27.43 0.97 -14.08
N ALA A 310 -26.47 0.69 -13.21
CA ALA A 310 -26.32 1.41 -11.95
C ALA A 310 -25.86 2.85 -12.15
N PRO A 311 -26.29 3.80 -11.30
CA PRO A 311 -25.97 5.23 -11.44
C PRO A 311 -24.47 5.52 -11.55
N TYR A 312 -23.64 4.75 -10.85
CA TYR A 312 -22.18 4.92 -10.81
C TYR A 312 -21.41 3.78 -11.49
N ALA A 313 -22.05 3.01 -12.40
CA ALA A 313 -21.36 1.96 -13.15
C ALA A 313 -20.12 2.49 -13.89
N LYS A 314 -20.23 3.64 -14.54
CA LYS A 314 -19.10 4.30 -15.22
C LYS A 314 -17.98 4.76 -14.26
N ILE A 315 -18.31 5.07 -13.01
CA ILE A 315 -17.33 5.39 -11.97
C ILE A 315 -16.62 4.13 -11.55
N ARG A 316 -17.37 3.06 -11.25
CA ARG A 316 -16.82 1.73 -10.97
C ARG A 316 -15.81 1.29 -12.04
N ASP A 317 -16.21 1.37 -13.30
CA ASP A 317 -15.37 0.96 -14.42
C ASP A 317 -14.13 1.85 -14.55
N ALA A 318 -14.27 3.17 -14.33
CA ALA A 318 -13.15 4.11 -14.40
C ALA A 318 -12.09 3.88 -13.28
N ILE A 319 -12.50 3.40 -12.10
CA ILE A 319 -11.57 3.04 -11.01
C ILE A 319 -10.65 1.90 -11.46
N THR A 320 -11.19 0.89 -12.13
CA THR A 320 -10.47 -0.31 -12.54
C THR A 320 -10.08 -0.33 -14.02
N ALA A 321 -10.32 0.75 -14.75
CA ALA A 321 -10.04 0.79 -16.19
C ALA A 321 -8.56 0.50 -16.49
N PRO A 322 -8.25 -0.44 -17.38
CA PRO A 322 -6.90 -0.65 -17.85
C PRO A 322 -6.33 0.65 -18.43
N LYS A 323 -5.08 0.95 -18.15
CA LYS A 323 -4.43 2.06 -18.80
C LYS A 323 -4.30 1.75 -20.29
N ARG A 324 -4.88 2.60 -21.15
CA ARG A 324 -4.67 2.47 -22.59
C ARG A 324 -3.18 2.65 -22.86
N ALA A 325 -2.58 1.67 -23.54
CA ALA A 325 -1.24 1.84 -24.08
C ALA A 325 -1.28 3.06 -25.01
N GLY A 326 -0.58 4.12 -24.64
CA GLY A 326 -0.35 5.29 -25.49
C GLY A 326 0.65 5.00 -26.58
#